data_3a58cbcbdf29233df3006a58a8ec7007
#
_entry.id   3a58cbcbdf29233df3006a58a8ec7007
#
_cell.length_a   1.000
_cell.length_b   1.000
_cell.length_c   1.000
_cell.angle_alpha   90.00
_cell.angle_beta   90.00
_cell.angle_gamma   90.00
#
_symmetry.space_group_name_H-M   'P 1'
#
loop_
_entity.id
_entity.type
_entity.pdbx_description
1 polymer ?
#
loop_
_entity_poly.entity_id
_entity_poly.type
_entity_poly.pdbx_seq_one_letter_code
_entity_poly.pdbx_strand_id
1 'polypeptide(L)'
;MNIFERLTSGYPQGDVSPQDFIDHLSIGADGWVGAWIAVGLAVIFGLLVYIIPIYLTEKEKVGPYPLWLHTFYFAADFMGIWVFLDAWLKYDHFLLFLLLAIGEAIWVGMETYSLQRACTYEKDINFKPGTSTKEMLKTIAIQVVCFYVGLNLLRFEL
;
A
#
# COMPACT_ATOMS: atom_id res chain seq x y z
N MET A 1 1.15 -25.44 1.02
CA MET A 1 1.21 -24.19 1.80
C MET A 1 -0.16 -23.95 2.41
N ASN A 2 -0.26 -23.79 3.73
CA ASN A 2 -1.55 -23.53 4.40
C ASN A 2 -1.92 -22.03 4.25
N ILE A 3 -3.18 -21.66 4.59
CA ILE A 3 -3.65 -20.28 4.43
C ILE A 3 -2.84 -19.28 5.26
N PHE A 4 -2.37 -19.68 6.43
CA PHE A 4 -1.56 -18.84 7.28
C PHE A 4 -0.18 -18.58 6.65
N GLU A 5 0.45 -19.59 6.11
CA GLU A 5 1.70 -19.45 5.35
C GLU A 5 1.51 -18.54 4.13
N ARG A 6 0.37 -18.66 3.41
CA ARG A 6 0.03 -17.75 2.31
C ARG A 6 -0.10 -16.30 2.75
N LEU A 7 -0.78 -16.04 3.86
CA LEU A 7 -0.99 -14.69 4.36
C LEU A 7 0.29 -14.01 4.90
N THR A 8 1.27 -14.80 5.30
CA THR A 8 2.52 -14.32 5.89
C THR A 8 3.76 -14.54 5.03
N SER A 9 3.65 -15.31 3.93
CA SER A 9 4.76 -15.49 3.01
C SER A 9 4.98 -14.25 2.17
N GLY A 10 6.22 -13.98 1.81
CA GLY A 10 6.59 -12.90 0.90
C GLY A 10 6.12 -13.15 -0.53
N TYR A 11 7.01 -13.07 -1.46
CA TYR A 11 6.72 -13.10 -2.88
C TYR A 11 6.25 -14.49 -3.36
N PRO A 12 5.14 -14.63 -4.09
CA PRO A 12 4.79 -15.89 -4.73
C PRO A 12 5.80 -16.21 -5.84
N GLN A 13 5.97 -17.48 -6.13
CA GLN A 13 6.75 -17.89 -7.32
C GLN A 13 5.91 -17.55 -8.57
N GLY A 14 6.44 -16.68 -9.41
CA GLY A 14 5.82 -16.23 -10.65
C GLY A 14 6.89 -15.94 -11.71
N ASP A 15 6.47 -15.39 -12.83
CA ASP A 15 7.36 -15.06 -13.95
C ASP A 15 8.33 -13.90 -13.64
N VAL A 16 8.04 -13.09 -12.62
CA VAL A 16 8.90 -12.02 -12.13
C VAL A 16 9.31 -12.31 -10.70
N SER A 17 10.59 -12.38 -10.45
CA SER A 17 11.17 -12.65 -9.13
C SER A 17 11.82 -11.40 -8.54
N PRO A 18 12.00 -11.31 -7.21
CA PRO A 18 12.80 -10.24 -6.62
C PRO A 18 14.24 -10.21 -7.16
N GLN A 19 14.78 -11.34 -7.64
CA GLN A 19 16.10 -11.40 -8.25
C GLN A 19 16.16 -10.56 -9.54
N ASP A 20 15.09 -10.53 -10.34
CA ASP A 20 15.04 -9.72 -11.56
C ASP A 20 15.20 -8.23 -11.26
N PHE A 21 14.67 -7.76 -10.14
CA PHE A 21 14.88 -6.37 -9.68
C PHE A 21 16.34 -6.13 -9.31
N ILE A 22 16.98 -7.07 -8.62
CA ILE A 22 18.41 -6.98 -8.26
C ILE A 22 19.25 -6.92 -9.52
N ASP A 23 19.01 -7.83 -10.47
CA ASP A 23 19.77 -7.95 -11.69
C ASP A 23 19.71 -6.68 -12.56
N HIS A 24 18.56 -5.99 -12.57
CA HIS A 24 18.38 -4.76 -13.36
C HIS A 24 18.71 -3.46 -12.62
N LEU A 25 18.65 -3.45 -11.28
CA LEU A 25 18.85 -2.25 -10.46
C LEU A 25 20.20 -2.21 -9.75
N SER A 26 21.00 -3.28 -9.87
CA SER A 26 22.38 -3.27 -9.38
C SER A 26 23.24 -2.27 -10.18
N ILE A 27 24.02 -1.46 -9.47
CA ILE A 27 24.91 -0.47 -10.09
C ILE A 27 25.90 -1.19 -11.01
N GLY A 28 25.91 -0.81 -12.28
CA GLY A 28 26.75 -1.42 -13.31
C GLY A 28 26.03 -2.48 -14.15
N ALA A 29 24.80 -2.88 -13.83
CA ALA A 29 23.97 -3.71 -14.68
C ALA A 29 23.60 -2.98 -15.99
N ASP A 30 23.30 -3.73 -17.05
CA ASP A 30 22.85 -3.09 -18.29
C ASP A 30 21.51 -2.35 -18.09
N GLY A 31 21.48 -1.07 -18.46
CA GLY A 31 20.29 -0.23 -18.32
C GLY A 31 19.97 0.25 -16.89
N TRP A 32 20.81 0.00 -15.89
CA TRP A 32 20.53 0.35 -14.48
C TRP A 32 20.15 1.81 -14.25
N VAL A 33 20.74 2.76 -15.00
CA VAL A 33 20.41 4.20 -14.88
C VAL A 33 18.95 4.46 -15.27
N GLY A 34 18.51 3.87 -16.39
CA GLY A 34 17.11 3.98 -16.82
C GLY A 34 16.14 3.38 -15.82
N ALA A 35 16.49 2.23 -15.25
CA ALA A 35 15.70 1.56 -14.22
C ALA A 35 15.55 2.43 -12.95
N TRP A 36 16.63 3.02 -12.45
CA TRP A 36 16.58 3.95 -11.31
C TRP A 36 15.79 5.24 -11.60
N ILE A 37 15.88 5.78 -12.81
CA ILE A 37 15.04 6.92 -13.22
C ILE A 37 13.56 6.52 -13.17
N ALA A 38 13.21 5.34 -13.69
CA ALA A 38 11.83 4.84 -13.67
C ALA A 38 11.32 4.66 -12.23
N VAL A 39 12.13 4.08 -11.32
CA VAL A 39 11.81 3.96 -9.88
C VAL A 39 11.59 5.35 -9.26
N GLY A 40 12.50 6.30 -9.52
CA GLY A 40 12.38 7.66 -9.01
C GLY A 40 11.10 8.35 -9.46
N LEU A 41 10.74 8.23 -10.75
CA LEU A 41 9.50 8.77 -11.29
C LEU A 41 8.27 8.09 -10.66
N ALA A 42 8.29 6.77 -10.50
CA ALA A 42 7.19 6.04 -9.85
C ALA A 42 6.96 6.51 -8.40
N VAL A 43 8.04 6.75 -7.64
CA VAL A 43 7.96 7.31 -6.27
C VAL A 43 7.37 8.72 -6.29
N ILE A 44 7.81 9.59 -7.19
CA ILE A 44 7.30 10.97 -7.30
C ILE A 44 5.80 10.94 -7.62
N PHE A 45 5.38 10.19 -8.63
CA PHE A 45 3.96 10.08 -8.98
C PHE A 45 3.14 9.44 -7.86
N GLY A 46 3.67 8.40 -7.20
CA GLY A 46 3.05 7.79 -6.03
C GLY A 46 2.81 8.80 -4.91
N LEU A 47 3.79 9.66 -4.58
CA LEU A 47 3.62 10.73 -3.60
C LEU A 47 2.55 11.76 -4.01
N LEU A 48 2.50 12.14 -5.29
CA LEU A 48 1.50 13.09 -5.78
C LEU A 48 0.07 12.55 -5.68
N VAL A 49 -0.13 11.24 -5.87
CA VAL A 49 -1.42 10.56 -5.70
C VAL A 49 -1.95 10.69 -4.27
N TYR A 50 -1.09 10.87 -3.27
CA TYR A 50 -1.48 11.08 -1.87
C TYR A 50 -1.54 12.56 -1.48
N ILE A 51 -0.50 13.32 -1.81
CA ILE A 51 -0.36 14.73 -1.38
C ILE A 51 -1.50 15.59 -1.95
N ILE A 52 -1.82 15.43 -3.23
CA ILE A 52 -2.87 16.23 -3.88
C ILE A 52 -4.26 15.96 -3.27
N PRO A 53 -4.72 14.69 -3.12
CA PRO A 53 -5.97 14.40 -2.44
C PRO A 53 -6.02 14.89 -0.99
N ILE A 54 -4.95 14.73 -0.22
CA ILE A 54 -4.89 15.25 1.15
C ILE A 54 -5.07 16.77 1.16
N TYR A 55 -4.36 17.48 0.30
CA TYR A 55 -4.51 18.94 0.17
C TYR A 55 -5.95 19.34 -0.20
N LEU A 56 -6.55 18.66 -1.18
CA LEU A 56 -7.93 18.93 -1.60
C LEU A 56 -8.93 18.64 -0.47
N THR A 57 -8.78 17.52 0.22
CA THR A 57 -9.62 17.14 1.37
C THR A 57 -9.56 18.19 2.48
N GLU A 58 -8.37 18.72 2.77
CA GLU A 58 -8.24 19.79 3.79
C GLU A 58 -8.89 21.11 3.34
N LYS A 59 -8.79 21.43 2.06
CA LYS A 59 -9.35 22.65 1.49
C LYS A 59 -10.88 22.59 1.36
N GLU A 60 -11.39 21.50 0.84
CA GLU A 60 -12.81 21.38 0.45
C GLU A 60 -13.65 20.65 1.50
N LYS A 61 -13.00 20.04 2.49
CA LYS A 61 -13.64 19.22 3.54
C LYS A 61 -14.39 17.99 2.99
N VAL A 62 -14.05 17.62 1.76
CA VAL A 62 -14.53 16.42 1.06
C VAL A 62 -13.35 15.83 0.29
N GLY A 63 -13.11 14.54 0.44
CA GLY A 63 -12.03 13.84 -0.26
C GLY A 63 -12.44 13.49 -1.70
N PRO A 64 -11.47 13.47 -2.63
CA PRO A 64 -11.73 13.07 -4.01
C PRO A 64 -11.94 11.56 -4.17
N TYR A 65 -11.60 10.77 -3.16
CA TYR A 65 -11.70 9.33 -3.19
C TYR A 65 -12.75 8.79 -2.19
N PRO A 66 -13.52 7.77 -2.58
CA PRO A 66 -14.48 7.14 -1.67
C PRO A 66 -13.78 6.34 -0.56
N LEU A 67 -14.44 6.19 0.58
CA LEU A 67 -13.91 5.49 1.76
C LEU A 67 -13.35 4.09 1.45
N TRP A 68 -14.04 3.31 0.59
CA TRP A 68 -13.60 1.96 0.26
C TRP A 68 -12.26 1.93 -0.47
N LEU A 69 -11.91 2.97 -1.22
CA LEU A 69 -10.64 3.08 -1.93
C LEU A 69 -9.49 3.33 -0.95
N HIS A 70 -9.70 4.18 0.05
CA HIS A 70 -8.75 4.38 1.14
C HIS A 70 -8.49 3.11 1.94
N THR A 71 -9.54 2.33 2.24
CA THR A 71 -9.38 1.05 2.94
C THR A 71 -8.68 -0.01 2.08
N PHE A 72 -8.90 0.03 0.76
CA PHE A 72 -8.21 -0.84 -0.19
C PHE A 72 -6.71 -0.49 -0.27
N TYR A 73 -6.36 0.78 -0.46
CA TYR A 73 -4.95 1.20 -0.51
C TYR A 73 -4.25 0.95 0.82
N PHE A 74 -4.89 1.26 1.95
CA PHE A 74 -4.34 0.91 3.25
C PHE A 74 -3.99 -0.58 3.36
N ALA A 75 -4.86 -1.46 2.90
CA ALA A 75 -4.62 -2.91 2.93
C ALA A 75 -3.49 -3.32 1.97
N ALA A 76 -3.43 -2.72 0.78
CA ALA A 76 -2.42 -2.99 -0.23
C ALA A 76 -1.03 -2.53 0.24
N ASP A 77 -0.92 -1.30 0.72
CA ASP A 77 0.34 -0.72 1.22
C ASP A 77 0.82 -1.47 2.47
N PHE A 78 -0.10 -1.82 3.38
CA PHE A 78 0.24 -2.64 4.55
C PHE A 78 0.76 -4.03 4.15
N MET A 79 0.19 -4.65 3.12
CA MET A 79 0.71 -5.90 2.56
C MET A 79 2.09 -5.68 1.93
N GLY A 80 2.28 -4.58 1.20
CA GLY A 80 3.55 -4.19 0.57
C GLY A 80 4.71 -4.13 1.55
N ILE A 81 4.49 -3.60 2.77
CA ILE A 81 5.51 -3.57 3.84
C ILE A 81 6.09 -4.98 4.06
N TRP A 82 5.21 -5.98 4.25
CA TRP A 82 5.65 -7.35 4.54
C TRP A 82 6.30 -8.02 3.34
N VAL A 83 5.76 -7.80 2.14
CA VAL A 83 6.33 -8.33 0.90
C VAL A 83 7.75 -7.83 0.69
N PHE A 84 7.98 -6.52 0.83
CA PHE A 84 9.31 -5.94 0.63
C PHE A 84 10.27 -6.23 1.77
N LEU A 85 9.79 -6.32 3.03
CA LEU A 85 10.64 -6.76 4.14
C LEU A 85 11.08 -8.22 3.98
N ASP A 86 10.19 -9.10 3.54
CA ASP A 86 10.52 -10.50 3.28
C ASP A 86 11.52 -10.62 2.12
N ALA A 87 11.33 -9.85 1.05
CA ALA A 87 12.29 -9.78 -0.05
C ALA A 87 13.65 -9.25 0.43
N TRP A 88 13.68 -8.19 1.24
CA TRP A 88 14.92 -7.66 1.81
C TRP A 88 15.67 -8.71 2.65
N LEU A 89 14.96 -9.49 3.47
CA LEU A 89 15.57 -10.52 4.29
C LEU A 89 16.09 -11.72 3.48
N LYS A 90 15.44 -12.06 2.37
CA LYS A 90 15.76 -13.24 1.56
C LYS A 90 16.79 -12.99 0.45
N TYR A 91 16.93 -11.75 -0.01
CA TYR A 91 17.76 -11.39 -1.16
C TYR A 91 18.90 -10.45 -0.77
N ASP A 92 19.85 -10.97 -0.01
CA ASP A 92 21.12 -10.34 0.40
C ASP A 92 21.00 -8.91 0.92
N HIS A 93 19.86 -8.59 1.56
CA HIS A 93 19.57 -7.26 2.12
C HIS A 93 19.66 -6.15 1.06
N PHE A 94 19.21 -6.42 -0.16
CA PHE A 94 19.22 -5.43 -1.23
C PHE A 94 18.44 -4.17 -0.81
N LEU A 95 19.15 -3.06 -0.72
CA LEU A 95 18.67 -1.82 -0.08
C LEU A 95 17.34 -1.29 -0.65
N LEU A 96 17.11 -1.49 -1.95
CA LEU A 96 15.86 -1.03 -2.58
C LEU A 96 14.63 -1.63 -1.89
N PHE A 97 14.63 -2.92 -1.53
CA PHE A 97 13.49 -3.55 -0.88
C PHE A 97 13.19 -2.93 0.49
N LEU A 98 14.22 -2.56 1.24
CA LEU A 98 14.03 -1.83 2.49
C LEU A 98 13.45 -0.43 2.25
N LEU A 99 13.95 0.30 1.24
CA LEU A 99 13.44 1.62 0.88
C LEU A 99 11.97 1.55 0.43
N LEU A 100 11.59 0.52 -0.33
CA LEU A 100 10.20 0.28 -0.73
C LEU A 100 9.33 -0.03 0.50
N ALA A 101 9.77 -0.90 1.41
CA ALA A 101 9.03 -1.18 2.65
C ALA A 101 8.81 0.09 3.50
N ILE A 102 9.81 0.97 3.59
CA ILE A 102 9.68 2.27 4.26
C ILE A 102 8.68 3.17 3.51
N GLY A 103 8.74 3.19 2.19
CA GLY A 103 7.78 3.92 1.35
C GLY A 103 6.35 3.49 1.61
N GLU A 104 6.08 2.18 1.59
CA GLU A 104 4.76 1.62 1.92
C GLU A 104 4.30 2.01 3.34
N ALA A 105 5.21 1.99 4.32
CA ALA A 105 4.87 2.42 5.68
C ALA A 105 4.49 3.92 5.76
N ILE A 106 5.12 4.77 4.94
CA ILE A 106 4.75 6.18 4.82
C ILE A 106 3.36 6.29 4.19
N TRP A 107 3.06 5.53 3.13
CA TRP A 107 1.74 5.52 2.48
C TRP A 107 0.65 5.01 3.41
N VAL A 108 0.88 3.96 4.19
CA VAL A 108 -0.04 3.54 5.28
C VAL A 108 -0.33 4.69 6.25
N GLY A 109 0.68 5.50 6.59
CA GLY A 109 0.51 6.70 7.41
C GLY A 109 -0.40 7.74 6.74
N MET A 110 -0.22 7.99 5.44
CA MET A 110 -1.05 8.91 4.65
C MET A 110 -2.49 8.40 4.52
N GLU A 111 -2.68 7.09 4.28
CA GLU A 111 -4.01 6.49 4.25
C GLU A 111 -4.70 6.53 5.62
N THR A 112 -3.97 6.31 6.70
CA THR A 112 -4.50 6.49 8.07
C THR A 112 -5.02 7.91 8.28
N TYR A 113 -4.30 8.91 7.80
CA TYR A 113 -4.72 10.30 7.84
C TYR A 113 -6.00 10.52 7.00
N SER A 114 -6.02 10.03 5.77
CA SER A 114 -7.18 10.15 4.86
C SER A 114 -8.42 9.48 5.45
N LEU A 115 -8.29 8.28 6.03
CA LEU A 115 -9.37 7.59 6.75
C LEU A 115 -9.90 8.38 7.95
N GLN A 116 -9.01 9.03 8.71
CA GLN A 116 -9.41 9.92 9.79
C GLN A 116 -10.22 11.11 9.27
N ARG A 117 -9.81 11.69 8.12
CA ARG A 117 -10.55 12.80 7.50
C ARG A 117 -11.90 12.37 6.95
N ALA A 118 -11.97 11.21 6.32
CA ALA A 118 -13.24 10.62 5.88
C ALA A 118 -14.23 10.40 7.04
N CYS A 119 -13.75 9.99 8.21
CA CYS A 119 -14.58 9.90 9.43
C CYS A 119 -14.97 11.25 10.04
N THR A 120 -14.20 12.31 9.75
CA THR A 120 -14.43 13.64 10.36
C THR A 120 -15.27 14.54 9.45
N TYR A 121 -14.87 14.66 8.19
CA TYR A 121 -15.49 15.58 7.25
C TYR A 121 -16.63 14.94 6.45
N GLU A 122 -16.52 13.65 6.15
CA GLU A 122 -17.43 12.92 5.28
C GLU A 122 -18.28 11.90 6.04
N LYS A 123 -18.42 12.08 7.35
CA LYS A 123 -19.17 11.17 8.21
C LYS A 123 -20.56 10.89 7.67
N ASP A 124 -21.31 11.94 7.31
CA ASP A 124 -22.69 11.83 6.85
C ASP A 124 -22.83 11.33 5.41
N ILE A 125 -21.70 11.31 4.64
CA ILE A 125 -21.63 10.73 3.30
C ILE A 125 -21.34 9.24 3.39
N ASN A 126 -20.37 8.87 4.22
CA ASN A 126 -19.85 7.50 4.30
C ASN A 126 -20.61 6.60 5.28
N PHE A 127 -21.33 7.17 6.25
CA PHE A 127 -22.00 6.44 7.32
C PHE A 127 -23.43 6.94 7.52
N LYS A 128 -24.27 6.08 8.12
CA LYS A 128 -25.64 6.47 8.48
C LYS A 128 -25.62 7.58 9.54
N PRO A 129 -26.58 8.52 9.52
CA PRO A 129 -26.72 9.52 10.57
C PRO A 129 -26.76 8.87 11.96
N GLY A 130 -26.01 9.41 12.91
CA GLY A 130 -25.95 8.88 14.26
C GLY A 130 -24.97 7.72 14.49
N THR A 131 -24.24 7.26 13.45
CA THR A 131 -23.21 6.23 13.61
C THR A 131 -22.12 6.71 14.58
N SER A 132 -21.83 5.90 15.59
CA SER A 132 -20.78 6.20 16.57
C SER A 132 -19.39 6.04 15.96
N THR A 133 -18.38 6.71 16.53
CA THR A 133 -16.98 6.57 16.11
C THR A 133 -16.51 5.11 16.18
N LYS A 134 -16.96 4.37 17.20
CA LYS A 134 -16.63 2.94 17.35
C LYS A 134 -17.17 2.10 16.20
N GLU A 135 -18.38 2.37 15.74
CA GLU A 135 -18.99 1.66 14.60
C GLU A 135 -18.30 2.03 13.28
N MET A 136 -17.94 3.31 13.10
CA MET A 136 -17.14 3.73 11.94
C MET A 136 -15.81 2.99 11.87
N LEU A 137 -15.05 2.99 12.97
CA LEU A 137 -13.77 2.27 13.04
C LEU A 137 -13.93 0.76 12.81
N LYS A 138 -15.01 0.16 13.35
CA LYS A 138 -15.32 -1.24 13.09
C LYS A 138 -15.57 -1.52 11.60
N THR A 139 -16.31 -0.66 10.94
CA THR A 139 -16.60 -0.78 9.50
C THR A 139 -15.32 -0.68 8.68
N ILE A 140 -14.48 0.31 8.96
CA ILE A 140 -13.17 0.47 8.32
C ILE A 140 -12.29 -0.77 8.54
N ALA A 141 -12.18 -1.24 9.78
CA ALA A 141 -11.38 -2.41 10.11
C ALA A 141 -11.85 -3.67 9.35
N ILE A 142 -13.18 -3.87 9.25
CA ILE A 142 -13.72 -4.99 8.47
C ILE A 142 -13.36 -4.86 6.99
N GLN A 143 -13.50 -3.68 6.38
CA GLN A 143 -13.14 -3.45 4.98
C GLN A 143 -11.65 -3.70 4.75
N VAL A 144 -10.77 -3.16 5.60
CA VAL A 144 -9.32 -3.38 5.51
C VAL A 144 -8.99 -4.88 5.58
N VAL A 145 -9.56 -5.61 6.54
CA VAL A 145 -9.35 -7.07 6.66
C VAL A 145 -9.84 -7.80 5.42
N CYS A 146 -11.02 -7.46 4.91
CA CYS A 146 -11.56 -8.09 3.69
C CYS A 146 -10.65 -7.84 2.48
N PHE A 147 -10.19 -6.61 2.29
CA PHE A 147 -9.26 -6.30 1.19
C PHE A 147 -7.90 -6.97 1.39
N TYR A 148 -7.34 -6.94 2.59
CA TYR A 148 -6.07 -7.61 2.90
C TYR A 148 -6.12 -9.11 2.60
N VAL A 149 -7.18 -9.79 3.05
CA VAL A 149 -7.38 -11.23 2.77
C VAL A 149 -7.58 -11.46 1.27
N GLY A 150 -8.44 -10.65 0.61
CA GLY A 150 -8.70 -10.75 -0.82
C GLY A 150 -7.43 -10.57 -1.66
N LEU A 151 -6.64 -9.54 -1.38
CA LEU A 151 -5.37 -9.28 -2.07
C LEU A 151 -4.36 -10.43 -1.87
N ASN A 152 -4.25 -10.96 -0.65
CA ASN A 152 -3.37 -12.11 -0.40
C ASN A 152 -3.84 -13.37 -1.14
N LEU A 153 -5.13 -13.61 -1.25
CA LEU A 153 -5.64 -14.74 -2.04
C LEU A 153 -5.34 -14.55 -3.52
N LEU A 154 -5.64 -13.38 -4.09
CA LEU A 154 -5.37 -13.08 -5.50
C LEU A 154 -3.87 -13.19 -5.84
N ARG A 155 -2.99 -12.73 -4.96
CA ARG A 155 -1.54 -12.83 -5.15
C ARG A 155 -1.03 -14.26 -5.38
N PHE A 156 -1.75 -15.27 -4.90
CA PHE A 156 -1.37 -16.68 -5.04
C PHE A 156 -2.12 -17.43 -6.14
N GLU A 157 -3.13 -16.81 -6.74
CA GLU A 157 -3.90 -17.41 -7.83
C GLU A 157 -3.47 -16.87 -9.21
N LEU A 158 -2.78 -15.75 -9.25
CA LEU A 158 -2.24 -15.13 -10.49
C LEU A 158 -0.76 -15.42 -10.64
#